data_387dc59d84803263a542fdf9cb9d3bfa
#
_entry.id   387dc59d84803263a542fdf9cb9d3bfa
#
_cell.length_a   1.000
_cell.length_b   1.000
_cell.length_c   1.000
_cell.angle_alpha   90.00
_cell.angle_beta   90.00
_cell.angle_gamma   90.00
#
_symmetry.space_group_name_H-M   'P 1'
#
loop_
_entity.id
_entity.type
_entity.pdbx_description
1 polymer ?
#
loop_
_entity_poly.entity_id
_entity_poly.type
_entity_poly.pdbx_seq_one_letter_code
_entity_poly.pdbx_strand_id
1 'polypeptide(L)'
;MPTSALRQLFASVNPVPHNAGPGFRVIHVQGSSMLTLIGVLIVIIGFALRVNPLLVVTVAGIATGVAGGLSPVAIVSDFGRAFTENRYVGLVWLTLPVIGLLERSGLKERAQELISRIQSATTGRVLLLYLAIRQLTASIGLTSLGGQAQMVRPLIAPMAEAAAEARFGELPDKTRYLILAHAAAVDNVGVFFGEDIFLAMGSVLLIKGFLDENGIRLTPLHIALWAIPTAIAVFIIHGARLLLLDRRLNKQFKDRKT
;
A
#
# COMPACT_ATOMS: atom_id res chain seq x y z
N MET A 1 -35.97 1.81 -1.26
CA MET A 1 -35.69 1.56 -2.67
C MET A 1 -34.32 2.09 -3.02
N PRO A 2 -33.28 1.26 -3.02
CA PRO A 2 -32.12 1.51 -3.87
C PRO A 2 -31.50 0.20 -4.41
N THR A 3 -32.32 -0.74 -4.94
CA THR A 3 -31.82 -2.03 -5.45
C THR A 3 -31.64 -2.06 -6.97
N SER A 4 -32.09 -1.03 -7.68
CA SER A 4 -31.99 -0.97 -9.14
C SER A 4 -30.64 -0.48 -9.66
N ALA A 5 -30.02 0.46 -8.97
CA ALA A 5 -28.73 1.01 -9.39
C ALA A 5 -27.56 0.00 -9.24
N LEU A 6 -27.57 -0.80 -8.19
CA LEU A 6 -26.58 -1.88 -7.99
C LEU A 6 -26.74 -2.99 -9.03
N ARG A 7 -27.98 -3.35 -9.41
CA ARG A 7 -28.21 -4.33 -10.47
C ARG A 7 -27.77 -3.83 -11.85
N GLN A 8 -27.88 -2.54 -12.13
CA GLN A 8 -27.38 -1.96 -13.39
C GLN A 8 -25.86 -1.90 -13.44
N LEU A 9 -25.19 -1.65 -12.31
CA LEU A 9 -23.73 -1.70 -12.20
C LEU A 9 -23.17 -3.12 -12.41
N PHE A 10 -23.87 -4.15 -11.92
CA PHE A 10 -23.48 -5.55 -12.18
C PHE A 10 -23.90 -6.06 -13.56
N ALA A 11 -24.93 -5.49 -14.18
CA ALA A 11 -25.36 -5.87 -15.53
C ALA A 11 -24.50 -5.27 -16.65
N SER A 12 -23.68 -4.25 -16.36
CA SER A 12 -22.73 -3.68 -17.33
C SER A 12 -21.40 -4.48 -17.42
N VAL A 13 -21.20 -5.47 -16.58
CA VAL A 13 -20.17 -6.48 -16.77
C VAL A 13 -20.70 -7.48 -17.81
N ASN A 14 -20.66 -7.09 -19.08
CA ASN A 14 -20.93 -8.01 -20.17
C ASN A 14 -20.01 -9.23 -20.03
N PRO A 15 -20.56 -10.47 -20.01
CA PRO A 15 -19.73 -11.65 -20.23
C PRO A 15 -19.19 -11.51 -21.66
N VAL A 16 -17.87 -11.29 -21.75
CA VAL A 16 -17.15 -11.26 -23.02
C VAL A 16 -17.44 -12.57 -23.75
N PRO A 17 -17.89 -12.52 -25.03
CA PRO A 17 -18.16 -13.73 -25.79
C PRO A 17 -16.90 -14.60 -25.83
N HIS A 18 -17.08 -15.89 -25.70
CA HIS A 18 -16.10 -16.97 -25.65
C HIS A 18 -15.35 -17.18 -26.99
N ASN A 19 -14.96 -16.09 -27.65
CA ASN A 19 -14.01 -16.14 -28.77
C ASN A 19 -12.63 -15.79 -28.19
N ALA A 20 -11.99 -16.80 -27.65
CA ALA A 20 -10.59 -16.77 -27.32
C ALA A 20 -9.80 -16.40 -28.58
N GLY A 21 -9.23 -15.19 -28.59
CA GLY A 21 -8.22 -14.80 -29.57
C GLY A 21 -7.06 -15.83 -29.56
N PRO A 22 -6.34 -15.95 -30.69
CA PRO A 22 -5.29 -16.96 -30.81
C PRO A 22 -4.13 -16.61 -29.88
N GLY A 23 -4.04 -17.22 -28.72
CA GLY A 23 -2.88 -17.03 -27.85
C GLY A 23 -2.91 -17.68 -26.48
N PHE A 24 -4.04 -17.92 -25.88
CA PHE A 24 -4.06 -18.60 -24.59
C PHE A 24 -4.24 -20.10 -24.78
N ARG A 25 -3.15 -20.80 -25.01
CA ARG A 25 -3.11 -22.23 -24.76
C ARG A 25 -3.16 -22.40 -23.25
N VAL A 26 -4.33 -22.71 -22.70
CA VAL A 26 -4.38 -23.41 -21.43
C VAL A 26 -3.55 -24.66 -21.63
N ILE A 27 -2.33 -24.65 -21.10
CA ILE A 27 -1.52 -25.85 -21.03
C ILE A 27 -2.31 -26.75 -20.08
N HIS A 28 -3.12 -27.64 -20.62
CA HIS A 28 -3.57 -28.80 -19.89
C HIS A 28 -2.29 -29.55 -19.54
N VAL A 29 -1.77 -29.28 -18.36
CA VAL A 29 -0.78 -30.12 -17.70
C VAL A 29 -1.50 -31.40 -17.37
N GLN A 30 -1.59 -32.26 -18.39
CA GLN A 30 -2.07 -33.62 -18.26
C GLN A 30 -0.93 -34.39 -17.57
N GLY A 31 -1.07 -34.53 -16.28
CA GLY A 31 -0.10 -35.10 -15.38
C GLY A 31 0.35 -34.00 -14.41
N SER A 32 -0.46 -33.77 -13.39
CA SER A 32 -0.02 -33.06 -12.18
C SER A 32 1.07 -33.91 -11.52
N SER A 33 2.25 -33.93 -12.14
CA SER A 33 3.37 -34.52 -11.49
C SER A 33 3.70 -33.63 -10.30
N MET A 34 3.78 -34.23 -9.12
CA MET A 34 4.31 -33.56 -7.92
C MET A 34 5.64 -32.85 -8.20
N LEU A 35 6.27 -33.13 -9.31
CA LEU A 35 7.49 -32.50 -9.82
C LEU A 35 7.32 -31.01 -10.12
N THR A 36 6.13 -30.54 -10.50
CA THR A 36 5.91 -29.08 -10.69
C THR A 36 5.96 -28.31 -9.38
N LEU A 37 5.77 -28.96 -8.23
CA LEU A 37 5.92 -28.34 -6.91
C LEU A 37 7.40 -28.10 -6.53
N ILE A 38 8.36 -28.57 -7.35
CA ILE A 38 9.80 -28.31 -7.12
C ILE A 38 10.10 -26.81 -7.06
N GLY A 39 9.36 -25.99 -7.83
CA GLY A 39 9.51 -24.54 -7.77
C GLY A 39 9.16 -23.94 -6.41
N VAL A 40 8.12 -24.45 -5.77
CA VAL A 40 7.73 -24.01 -4.41
C VAL A 40 8.83 -24.39 -3.40
N LEU A 41 9.37 -25.59 -3.52
CA LEU A 41 10.47 -26.07 -2.67
C LEU A 41 11.72 -25.20 -2.83
N ILE A 42 12.08 -24.84 -4.07
CA ILE A 42 13.20 -23.94 -4.37
C ILE A 42 12.98 -22.56 -3.74
N VAL A 43 11.77 -22.01 -3.80
CA VAL A 43 11.43 -20.73 -3.18
C VAL A 43 11.60 -20.80 -1.66
N ILE A 44 11.07 -21.83 -1.01
CA ILE A 44 11.17 -22.01 0.44
C ILE A 44 12.65 -22.12 0.86
N ILE A 45 13.41 -23.00 0.20
CA ILE A 45 14.83 -23.21 0.52
C ILE A 45 15.65 -21.96 0.22
N GLY A 46 15.44 -21.32 -0.94
CA GLY A 46 16.17 -20.14 -1.35
C GLY A 46 16.00 -18.96 -0.40
N PHE A 47 14.78 -18.74 0.09
CA PHE A 47 14.52 -17.69 1.08
C PHE A 47 15.06 -18.04 2.47
N ALA A 48 14.97 -19.31 2.88
CA ALA A 48 15.57 -19.79 4.13
C ALA A 48 17.09 -19.59 4.14
N LEU A 49 17.75 -19.82 3.00
CA LEU A 49 19.19 -19.59 2.80
C LEU A 49 19.55 -18.11 2.55
N ARG A 50 18.58 -17.19 2.57
CA ARG A 50 18.76 -15.75 2.31
C ARG A 50 19.42 -15.45 0.95
N VAL A 51 19.18 -16.29 -0.05
CA VAL A 51 19.63 -16.05 -1.43
C VAL A 51 18.85 -14.89 -2.03
N ASN A 52 19.44 -14.21 -3.03
CA ASN A 52 18.78 -13.09 -3.70
C ASN A 52 17.38 -13.49 -4.22
N PRO A 53 16.30 -12.80 -3.83
CA PRO A 53 14.92 -13.16 -4.19
C PRO A 53 14.68 -13.29 -5.70
N LEU A 54 15.29 -12.40 -6.50
CA LEU A 54 15.14 -12.43 -7.96
C LEU A 54 15.73 -13.72 -8.54
N LEU A 55 16.89 -14.12 -8.06
CA LEU A 55 17.56 -15.36 -8.50
C LEU A 55 16.72 -16.57 -8.09
N VAL A 56 16.23 -16.61 -6.85
CA VAL A 56 15.39 -17.71 -6.35
C VAL A 56 14.15 -17.89 -7.20
N VAL A 57 13.40 -16.80 -7.46
CA VAL A 57 12.16 -16.86 -8.25
C VAL A 57 12.45 -17.25 -9.71
N THR A 58 13.52 -16.74 -10.30
CA THR A 58 13.90 -17.09 -11.67
C THR A 58 14.25 -18.56 -11.79
N VAL A 59 15.08 -19.09 -10.87
CA VAL A 59 15.46 -20.51 -10.85
C VAL A 59 14.24 -21.40 -10.59
N ALA A 60 13.37 -21.01 -9.67
CA ALA A 60 12.13 -21.73 -9.40
C ALA A 60 11.22 -21.80 -10.64
N GLY A 61 11.06 -20.69 -11.36
CA GLY A 61 10.27 -20.64 -12.59
C GLY A 61 10.83 -21.55 -13.69
N ILE A 62 12.15 -21.50 -13.91
CA ILE A 62 12.83 -22.38 -14.88
C ILE A 62 12.68 -23.85 -14.48
N ALA A 63 12.95 -24.17 -13.21
CA ALA A 63 12.86 -25.55 -12.72
C ALA A 63 11.43 -26.10 -12.84
N THR A 64 10.41 -25.27 -12.53
CA THR A 64 9.00 -25.63 -12.70
C THR A 64 8.66 -25.88 -14.18
N GLY A 65 9.13 -25.00 -15.07
CA GLY A 65 8.91 -25.16 -16.51
C GLY A 65 9.54 -26.45 -17.07
N VAL A 66 10.79 -26.75 -16.68
CA VAL A 66 11.47 -28.00 -17.06
C VAL A 66 10.74 -29.22 -16.47
N ALA A 67 10.37 -29.18 -15.19
CA ALA A 67 9.62 -30.25 -14.55
C ALA A 67 8.23 -30.47 -15.17
N GLY A 68 7.62 -29.39 -15.70
CA GLY A 68 6.38 -29.42 -16.48
C GLY A 68 6.54 -29.91 -17.92
N GLY A 69 7.76 -30.25 -18.36
CA GLY A 69 8.05 -30.76 -19.71
C GLY A 69 8.12 -29.69 -20.79
N LEU A 70 8.26 -28.43 -20.42
CA LEU A 70 8.43 -27.33 -21.38
C LEU A 70 9.82 -27.35 -22.01
N SER A 71 9.89 -27.08 -23.32
CA SER A 71 11.18 -26.89 -23.99
C SER A 71 11.87 -25.58 -23.51
N PRO A 72 13.20 -25.49 -23.55
CA PRO A 72 13.91 -24.27 -23.18
C PRO A 72 13.41 -23.01 -23.91
N VAL A 73 13.09 -23.16 -25.20
CA VAL A 73 12.54 -22.06 -26.01
C VAL A 73 11.16 -21.65 -25.51
N ALA A 74 10.30 -22.58 -25.13
CA ALA A 74 9.00 -22.30 -24.57
C ALA A 74 9.11 -21.56 -23.23
N ILE A 75 10.03 -21.97 -22.35
CA ILE A 75 10.29 -21.32 -21.06
C ILE A 75 10.70 -19.86 -21.30
N VAL A 76 11.67 -19.60 -22.16
CA VAL A 76 12.14 -18.24 -22.48
C VAL A 76 11.01 -17.40 -23.10
N SER A 77 10.23 -18.01 -24.01
CA SER A 77 9.07 -17.35 -24.63
C SER A 77 8.02 -16.95 -23.61
N ASP A 78 7.71 -17.83 -22.65
CA ASP A 78 6.73 -17.58 -21.60
C ASP A 78 7.22 -16.48 -20.63
N PHE A 79 8.51 -16.46 -20.28
CA PHE A 79 9.11 -15.37 -19.53
C PHE A 79 8.98 -14.03 -20.27
N GLY A 80 9.31 -14.01 -21.59
CA GLY A 80 9.20 -12.81 -22.43
C GLY A 80 7.77 -12.32 -22.54
N ARG A 81 6.82 -13.23 -22.70
CA ARG A 81 5.38 -12.90 -22.72
C ARG A 81 4.93 -12.34 -21.39
N ALA A 82 5.22 -13.02 -20.28
CA ALA A 82 4.87 -12.57 -18.94
C ALA A 82 5.45 -11.18 -18.65
N PHE A 83 6.70 -10.92 -19.08
CA PHE A 83 7.31 -9.59 -18.96
C PHE A 83 6.53 -8.53 -19.76
N THR A 84 6.14 -8.85 -20.98
CA THR A 84 5.42 -7.91 -21.86
C THR A 84 4.00 -7.66 -21.36
N GLU A 85 3.31 -8.68 -20.87
CA GLU A 85 1.95 -8.58 -20.33
C GLU A 85 1.94 -7.77 -19.02
N ASN A 86 2.96 -7.94 -18.18
CA ASN A 86 3.12 -7.22 -16.93
C ASN A 86 3.92 -5.91 -17.07
N ARG A 87 4.02 -5.33 -18.27
CA ARG A 87 4.75 -4.08 -18.55
C ARG A 87 4.35 -2.90 -17.66
N TYR A 88 3.14 -2.93 -17.09
CA TYR A 88 2.69 -1.90 -16.12
C TYR A 88 3.57 -1.84 -14.86
N VAL A 89 4.24 -2.93 -14.50
CA VAL A 89 5.26 -2.91 -13.43
C VAL A 89 6.38 -1.92 -13.75
N GLY A 90 6.68 -1.71 -15.05
CA GLY A 90 7.65 -0.71 -15.50
C GLY A 90 7.26 0.75 -15.14
N LEU A 91 5.99 1.06 -14.87
CA LEU A 91 5.58 2.39 -14.42
C LEU A 91 6.23 2.77 -13.09
N VAL A 92 6.49 1.81 -12.21
CA VAL A 92 7.21 2.04 -10.94
C VAL A 92 8.61 2.61 -11.24
N TRP A 93 9.30 2.08 -12.23
CA TRP A 93 10.64 2.55 -12.63
C TRP A 93 10.63 3.97 -13.17
N LEU A 94 9.54 4.40 -13.81
CA LEU A 94 9.39 5.78 -14.29
C LEU A 94 9.05 6.77 -13.16
N THR A 95 8.32 6.32 -12.13
CA THR A 95 7.94 7.18 -11.00
C THR A 95 9.10 7.41 -10.03
N LEU A 96 9.99 6.44 -9.82
CA LEU A 96 11.11 6.56 -8.88
C LEU A 96 12.05 7.74 -9.17
N PRO A 97 12.52 8.00 -10.41
CA PRO A 97 13.34 9.16 -10.71
C PRO A 97 12.61 10.50 -10.46
N VAL A 98 11.30 10.56 -10.77
CA VAL A 98 10.49 11.77 -10.54
C VAL A 98 10.38 12.04 -9.05
N ILE A 99 10.10 11.01 -8.24
CA ILE A 99 10.06 11.10 -6.78
C ILE A 99 11.43 11.57 -6.26
N GLY A 100 12.53 10.98 -6.72
CA GLY A 100 13.87 11.37 -6.32
C GLY A 100 14.25 12.82 -6.69
N LEU A 101 13.76 13.33 -7.83
CA LEU A 101 13.92 14.74 -8.20
C LEU A 101 13.11 15.66 -7.27
N LEU A 102 11.88 15.31 -6.95
CA LEU A 102 11.04 16.07 -6.04
C LEU A 102 11.65 16.13 -4.63
N GLU A 103 12.19 15.03 -4.14
CA GLU A 103 12.90 14.98 -2.85
C GLU A 103 14.14 15.88 -2.85
N ARG A 104 14.97 15.81 -3.91
CA ARG A 104 16.15 16.68 -4.07
C ARG A 104 15.78 18.17 -4.20
N SER A 105 14.58 18.47 -4.67
CA SER A 105 14.05 19.85 -4.79
C SER A 105 13.52 20.41 -3.46
N GLY A 106 13.75 19.73 -2.33
CA GLY A 106 13.35 20.21 -1.00
C GLY A 106 11.87 19.97 -0.67
N LEU A 107 11.21 19.03 -1.37
CA LEU A 107 9.79 18.76 -1.11
C LEU A 107 9.54 18.29 0.32
N LYS A 108 10.47 17.50 0.89
CA LYS A 108 10.40 17.01 2.27
C LYS A 108 10.53 18.16 3.27
N GLU A 109 11.52 19.02 3.10
CA GLU A 109 11.77 20.20 3.94
C GLU A 109 10.56 21.14 3.90
N ARG A 110 9.97 21.32 2.72
CA ARG A 110 8.78 22.15 2.57
C ARG A 110 7.55 21.55 3.26
N ALA A 111 7.37 20.25 3.19
CA ALA A 111 6.31 19.55 3.92
C ALA A 111 6.48 19.69 5.43
N GLN A 112 7.71 19.55 5.94
CA GLN A 112 8.04 19.75 7.36
C GLN A 112 7.75 21.19 7.81
N GLU A 113 8.15 22.19 7.03
CA GLU A 113 7.88 23.59 7.32
C GLU A 113 6.37 23.90 7.39
N LEU A 114 5.60 23.40 6.44
CA LEU A 114 4.15 23.59 6.42
C LEU A 114 3.46 22.99 7.65
N ILE A 115 3.89 21.78 8.04
CA ILE A 115 3.35 21.10 9.23
C ILE A 115 3.75 21.85 10.50
N SER A 116 5.01 22.30 10.61
CA SER A 116 5.52 22.98 11.81
C SER A 116 4.85 24.34 12.10
N ARG A 117 4.24 24.97 11.09
CA ARG A 117 3.49 26.23 11.26
C ARG A 117 2.18 26.06 12.04
N ILE A 118 1.75 24.84 12.32
CA ILE A 118 0.46 24.55 12.97
C ILE A 118 0.66 24.44 14.49
N GLN A 119 0.97 25.57 15.12
CA GLN A 119 1.35 25.61 16.54
C GLN A 119 0.17 25.64 17.53
N SER A 120 -1.07 25.90 17.09
CA SER A 120 -2.25 26.05 17.96
C SER A 120 -3.21 24.85 17.98
N ALA A 121 -2.83 23.73 17.39
CA ALA A 121 -3.69 22.56 17.32
C ALA A 121 -3.57 21.68 18.57
N THR A 122 -4.66 20.98 18.89
CA THR A 122 -4.64 19.91 19.90
C THR A 122 -3.89 18.69 19.36
N THR A 123 -3.42 17.83 20.26
CA THR A 123 -2.71 16.57 19.91
C THR A 123 -3.43 15.78 18.82
N GLY A 124 -4.74 15.56 18.97
CA GLY A 124 -5.53 14.82 17.98
C GLY A 124 -5.65 15.54 16.65
N ARG A 125 -5.70 16.88 16.64
CA ARG A 125 -5.76 17.68 15.39
C ARG A 125 -4.42 17.67 14.65
N VAL A 126 -3.29 17.74 15.35
CA VAL A 126 -1.96 17.58 14.74
C VAL A 126 -1.87 16.23 14.03
N LEU A 127 -2.25 15.17 14.74
CA LEU A 127 -2.22 13.82 14.19
C LEU A 127 -3.22 13.62 13.04
N LEU A 128 -4.41 14.22 13.11
CA LEU A 128 -5.42 14.15 12.05
C LEU A 128 -4.93 14.85 10.77
N LEU A 129 -4.31 16.01 10.90
CA LEU A 129 -3.72 16.69 9.75
C LEU A 129 -2.61 15.86 9.12
N TYR A 130 -1.74 15.28 9.94
CA TYR A 130 -0.70 14.40 9.43
C TYR A 130 -1.30 13.17 8.72
N LEU A 131 -2.37 12.58 9.25
CA LEU A 131 -3.11 11.50 8.58
C LEU A 131 -3.55 11.91 7.17
N ALA A 132 -4.16 13.10 7.04
CA ALA A 132 -4.60 13.62 5.74
C ALA A 132 -3.43 13.79 4.77
N ILE A 133 -2.36 14.46 5.19
CA ILE A 133 -1.17 14.67 4.37
C ILE A 133 -0.54 13.32 3.98
N ARG A 134 -0.40 12.42 4.93
CA ARG A 134 0.22 11.11 4.71
C ARG A 134 -0.56 10.27 3.72
N GLN A 135 -1.88 10.23 3.85
CA GLN A 135 -2.76 9.47 2.96
C GLN A 135 -2.79 10.07 1.55
N LEU A 136 -2.87 11.41 1.43
CA LEU A 136 -2.83 12.08 0.15
C LEU A 136 -1.48 11.92 -0.57
N THR A 137 -0.37 12.09 0.13
CA THR A 137 0.96 11.90 -0.48
C THR A 137 1.19 10.45 -0.91
N ALA A 138 0.74 9.49 -0.11
CA ALA A 138 0.83 8.07 -0.47
C ALA A 138 -0.03 7.73 -1.69
N SER A 139 -1.22 8.33 -1.84
CA SER A 139 -2.13 8.07 -2.97
C SER A 139 -1.58 8.51 -4.33
N ILE A 140 -0.61 9.40 -4.34
CA ILE A 140 0.12 9.83 -5.56
C ILE A 140 1.53 9.21 -5.66
N GLY A 141 1.82 8.22 -4.81
CA GLY A 141 3.09 7.48 -4.83
C GLY A 141 4.23 8.13 -4.05
N LEU A 142 4.02 9.27 -3.40
CA LEU A 142 5.04 9.98 -2.60
C LEU A 142 5.16 9.38 -1.18
N THR A 143 5.35 8.06 -1.09
CA THR A 143 5.42 7.33 0.19
C THR A 143 6.65 7.69 1.02
N SER A 144 7.72 8.12 0.36
CA SER A 144 8.99 8.53 0.98
C SER A 144 8.94 9.87 1.73
N LEU A 145 7.94 10.73 1.46
CA LEU A 145 7.77 12.01 2.16
C LEU A 145 7.40 11.86 3.64
N GLY A 146 6.91 10.70 4.05
CA GLY A 146 6.59 10.37 5.42
C GLY A 146 7.44 9.23 5.94
N GLY A 147 7.01 8.66 7.05
CA GLY A 147 7.65 7.52 7.67
C GLY A 147 8.15 7.79 9.07
N GLN A 148 8.39 6.70 9.79
CA GLN A 148 8.74 6.75 11.21
C GLN A 148 10.03 7.53 11.49
N ALA A 149 11.06 7.33 10.66
CA ALA A 149 12.36 7.96 10.86
C ALA A 149 12.43 9.38 10.28
N GLN A 150 11.72 9.62 9.16
CA GLN A 150 11.83 10.87 8.41
C GLN A 150 10.86 11.96 8.90
N MET A 151 9.70 11.58 9.42
CA MET A 151 8.65 12.52 9.76
C MET A 151 8.08 12.31 11.18
N VAL A 152 7.74 11.07 11.55
CA VAL A 152 7.05 10.82 12.83
C VAL A 152 7.95 11.15 14.01
N ARG A 153 9.13 10.54 14.10
CA ARG A 153 10.05 10.73 15.23
C ARG A 153 10.60 12.16 15.34
N PRO A 154 11.09 12.79 14.24
CA PRO A 154 11.70 14.12 14.36
C PRO A 154 10.70 15.27 14.43
N LEU A 155 9.44 15.09 14.00
CA LEU A 155 8.51 16.21 13.87
C LEU A 155 7.13 15.92 14.49
N ILE A 156 6.41 14.90 14.01
CA ILE A 156 4.99 14.71 14.36
C ILE A 156 4.81 14.31 15.82
N ALA A 157 5.60 13.39 16.31
CA ALA A 157 5.53 12.94 17.70
C ALA A 157 5.88 14.07 18.68
N PRO A 158 7.01 14.81 18.53
CA PRO A 158 7.29 15.97 19.37
C PRO A 158 6.22 17.07 19.30
N MET A 159 5.66 17.34 18.12
CA MET A 159 4.57 18.33 17.99
C MET A 159 3.29 17.89 18.72
N ALA A 160 2.93 16.62 18.62
CA ALA A 160 1.77 16.07 19.28
C ALA A 160 1.94 16.05 20.82
N GLU A 161 3.15 15.77 21.32
CA GLU A 161 3.51 15.88 22.73
C GLU A 161 3.47 17.34 23.20
N ALA A 162 4.13 18.25 22.49
CA ALA A 162 4.16 19.68 22.84
C ALA A 162 2.75 20.28 22.88
N ALA A 163 1.86 19.88 21.98
CA ALA A 163 0.46 20.31 21.99
C ALA A 163 -0.30 19.85 23.26
N ALA A 164 0.03 18.66 23.77
CA ALA A 164 -0.53 18.18 25.03
C ALA A 164 0.11 18.87 26.23
N GLU A 165 1.43 19.05 26.25
CA GLU A 165 2.17 19.70 27.33
C GLU A 165 1.77 21.18 27.49
N ALA A 166 1.59 21.89 26.37
CA ALA A 166 1.11 23.28 26.39
C ALA A 166 -0.28 23.44 27.04
N ARG A 167 -1.11 22.38 26.98
CA ARG A 167 -2.47 22.40 27.51
C ARG A 167 -2.60 21.84 28.92
N PHE A 168 -1.84 20.82 29.26
CA PHE A 168 -2.00 20.04 30.47
C PHE A 168 -0.81 20.13 31.43
N GLY A 169 0.29 20.74 31.01
CA GLY A 169 1.57 20.73 31.74
C GLY A 169 2.34 19.44 31.51
N GLU A 170 3.21 19.10 32.45
CA GLU A 170 4.06 17.92 32.37
C GLU A 170 3.22 16.60 32.22
N LEU A 171 3.57 15.81 31.21
CA LEU A 171 2.85 14.61 30.87
C LEU A 171 3.45 13.39 31.62
N PRO A 172 2.60 12.54 32.25
CA PRO A 172 3.03 11.24 32.72
C PRO A 172 3.52 10.35 31.59
N ASP A 173 4.50 9.50 31.84
CA ASP A 173 5.09 8.59 30.85
C ASP A 173 4.03 7.78 30.09
N LYS A 174 3.03 7.25 30.80
CA LYS A 174 1.93 6.51 30.18
C LYS A 174 1.17 7.33 29.13
N THR A 175 0.96 8.61 29.38
CA THR A 175 0.31 9.51 28.42
C THR A 175 1.21 9.82 27.26
N ARG A 176 2.51 10.06 27.52
CA ARG A 176 3.52 10.27 26.49
C ARG A 176 3.59 9.09 25.54
N TYR A 177 3.74 7.86 26.06
CA TYR A 177 3.73 6.65 25.23
C TYR A 177 2.45 6.44 24.46
N LEU A 178 1.30 6.82 25.00
CA LEU A 178 0.02 6.77 24.28
C LEU A 178 0.02 7.71 23.06
N ILE A 179 0.53 8.93 23.19
CA ILE A 179 0.64 9.90 22.10
C ILE A 179 1.61 9.38 21.03
N LEU A 180 2.78 8.89 21.43
CA LEU A 180 3.78 8.31 20.52
C LEU A 180 3.20 7.12 19.73
N ALA A 181 2.45 6.24 20.39
CA ALA A 181 1.78 5.11 19.75
C ALA A 181 0.75 5.57 18.72
N HIS A 182 -0.02 6.64 19.00
CA HIS A 182 -0.95 7.20 18.03
C HIS A 182 -0.21 7.86 16.85
N ALA A 183 0.87 8.58 17.10
CA ALA A 183 1.68 9.18 16.02
C ALA A 183 2.25 8.11 15.07
N ALA A 184 2.76 7.00 15.64
CA ALA A 184 3.23 5.87 14.85
C ALA A 184 2.10 5.19 14.06
N ALA A 185 0.93 5.01 14.69
CA ALA A 185 -0.23 4.39 14.05
C ALA A 185 -0.76 5.22 12.89
N VAL A 186 -0.76 6.54 13.02
CA VAL A 186 -1.23 7.48 11.97
C VAL A 186 -0.39 7.34 10.70
N ASP A 187 0.94 7.23 10.83
CA ASP A 187 1.82 7.06 9.68
C ASP A 187 1.53 5.74 8.94
N ASN A 188 1.46 4.64 9.69
CA ASN A 188 1.21 3.32 9.13
C ASN A 188 -0.16 3.22 8.45
N VAL A 189 -1.20 3.73 9.12
CA VAL A 189 -2.57 3.75 8.57
C VAL A 189 -2.65 4.65 7.33
N GLY A 190 -2.06 5.85 7.41
CA GLY A 190 -2.07 6.81 6.31
C GLY A 190 -1.36 6.30 5.07
N VAL A 191 -0.18 5.68 5.21
CA VAL A 191 0.53 5.14 4.05
C VAL A 191 -0.19 3.93 3.48
N PHE A 192 -0.56 2.96 4.29
CA PHE A 192 -1.15 1.70 3.83
C PHE A 192 -2.42 1.92 3.00
N PHE A 193 -3.37 2.70 3.51
CA PHE A 193 -4.62 2.96 2.79
C PHE A 193 -4.50 4.06 1.73
N GLY A 194 -3.44 4.86 1.76
CA GLY A 194 -3.15 5.83 0.71
C GLY A 194 -2.50 5.17 -0.50
N GLU A 195 -1.49 4.33 -0.30
CA GLU A 195 -0.73 3.72 -1.39
C GLU A 195 -1.55 2.74 -2.24
N ASP A 196 -2.61 2.14 -1.68
CA ASP A 196 -3.52 1.27 -2.44
C ASP A 196 -4.31 2.01 -3.53
N ILE A 197 -4.39 3.35 -3.46
CA ILE A 197 -4.98 4.19 -4.50
C ILE A 197 -3.97 4.45 -5.64
N PHE A 198 -2.68 4.29 -5.37
CA PHE A 198 -1.66 4.54 -6.38
C PHE A 198 -1.60 3.41 -7.41
N LEU A 199 -1.95 3.73 -8.66
CA LEU A 199 -2.10 2.75 -9.76
C LEU A 199 -0.85 1.91 -10.07
N ALA A 200 0.35 2.41 -9.74
CA ALA A 200 1.62 1.71 -9.95
C ALA A 200 2.08 0.94 -8.69
N MET A 201 1.21 0.78 -7.68
CA MET A 201 1.53 0.00 -6.50
C MET A 201 1.63 -1.50 -6.84
N GLY A 202 2.61 -2.18 -6.23
CA GLY A 202 2.84 -3.60 -6.48
C GLY A 202 1.63 -4.48 -6.18
N SER A 203 0.84 -4.16 -5.15
CA SER A 203 -0.41 -4.84 -4.79
C SER A 203 -1.46 -4.73 -5.90
N VAL A 204 -1.66 -3.54 -6.45
CA VAL A 204 -2.61 -3.29 -7.56
C VAL A 204 -2.20 -4.08 -8.81
N LEU A 205 -0.91 -4.10 -9.12
CA LEU A 205 -0.38 -4.81 -10.28
C LEU A 205 -0.46 -6.33 -10.10
N LEU A 206 -0.25 -6.84 -8.89
CA LEU A 206 -0.42 -8.25 -8.57
C LEU A 206 -1.88 -8.69 -8.72
N ILE A 207 -2.83 -7.91 -8.19
CA ILE A 207 -4.27 -8.17 -8.34
C ILE A 207 -4.64 -8.17 -9.82
N LYS A 208 -4.13 -7.19 -10.60
CA LYS A 208 -4.35 -7.16 -12.04
C LYS A 208 -3.86 -8.42 -12.74
N GLY A 209 -2.64 -8.86 -12.45
CA GLY A 209 -2.08 -10.09 -13.02
C GLY A 209 -2.95 -11.31 -12.73
N PHE A 210 -3.36 -11.47 -11.47
CA PHE A 210 -4.25 -12.56 -11.06
C PHE A 210 -5.62 -12.52 -11.77
N LEU A 211 -6.21 -11.34 -11.92
CA LEU A 211 -7.48 -11.17 -12.62
C LEU A 211 -7.35 -11.49 -14.12
N ASP A 212 -6.27 -11.04 -14.75
CA ASP A 212 -5.99 -11.32 -16.16
C ASP A 212 -5.86 -12.83 -16.42
N GLU A 213 -5.17 -13.55 -15.55
CA GLU A 213 -5.03 -15.01 -15.60
C GLU A 213 -6.38 -15.74 -15.50
N ASN A 214 -7.34 -15.15 -14.79
CA ASN A 214 -8.70 -15.65 -14.67
C ASN A 214 -9.67 -15.09 -15.74
N GLY A 215 -9.16 -14.43 -16.79
CA GLY A 215 -9.95 -13.92 -17.90
C GLY A 215 -10.66 -12.59 -17.61
N ILE A 216 -10.43 -11.99 -16.45
CA ILE A 216 -11.03 -10.71 -16.04
C ILE A 216 -10.09 -9.57 -16.39
N ARG A 217 -10.36 -8.86 -17.47
CA ARG A 217 -9.50 -7.74 -17.95
C ARG A 217 -9.89 -6.42 -17.31
N LEU A 218 -9.19 -6.02 -16.27
CA LEU A 218 -9.31 -4.71 -15.65
C LEU A 218 -8.02 -3.89 -15.83
N THR A 219 -8.16 -2.57 -15.92
CA THR A 219 -6.99 -1.67 -15.90
C THR A 219 -6.55 -1.46 -14.45
N PRO A 220 -5.25 -1.18 -14.19
CA PRO A 220 -4.76 -0.86 -12.85
C PRO A 220 -5.53 0.29 -12.21
N LEU A 221 -5.96 1.27 -13.01
CA LEU A 221 -6.76 2.40 -12.53
C LEU A 221 -8.11 1.95 -11.97
N HIS A 222 -8.82 1.03 -12.63
CA HIS A 222 -10.08 0.52 -12.11
C HIS A 222 -9.91 -0.18 -10.76
N ILE A 223 -8.83 -0.95 -10.58
CA ILE A 223 -8.54 -1.62 -9.32
C ILE A 223 -8.24 -0.59 -8.23
N ALA A 224 -7.38 0.38 -8.52
CA ALA A 224 -6.98 1.43 -7.59
C ALA A 224 -8.17 2.33 -7.16
N LEU A 225 -9.10 2.64 -8.07
CA LEU A 225 -10.29 3.44 -7.73
C LEU A 225 -11.19 2.77 -6.69
N TRP A 226 -11.24 1.45 -6.63
CA TRP A 226 -12.00 0.72 -5.61
C TRP A 226 -11.36 0.77 -4.22
N ALA A 227 -10.09 1.20 -4.09
CA ALA A 227 -9.47 1.47 -2.81
C ALA A 227 -9.91 2.82 -2.20
N ILE A 228 -10.45 3.76 -3.00
CA ILE A 228 -10.86 5.08 -2.51
C ILE A 228 -11.93 5.01 -1.41
N PRO A 229 -13.03 4.25 -1.55
CA PRO A 229 -14.03 4.11 -0.48
C PRO A 229 -13.43 3.61 0.84
N THR A 230 -12.50 2.66 0.76
CA THR A 230 -11.81 2.10 1.93
C THR A 230 -10.91 3.16 2.58
N ALA A 231 -10.16 3.91 1.78
CA ALA A 231 -9.32 5.01 2.27
C ALA A 231 -10.14 6.11 2.96
N ILE A 232 -11.29 6.48 2.40
CA ILE A 232 -12.21 7.45 3.02
C ILE A 232 -12.77 6.91 4.35
N ALA A 233 -13.23 5.65 4.36
CA ALA A 233 -13.76 5.03 5.57
C ALA A 233 -12.70 5.00 6.69
N VAL A 234 -11.46 4.62 6.36
CA VAL A 234 -10.36 4.60 7.32
C VAL A 234 -10.01 6.00 7.79
N PHE A 235 -9.99 6.99 6.91
CA PHE A 235 -9.75 8.39 7.29
C PHE A 235 -10.79 8.87 8.31
N ILE A 236 -12.08 8.56 8.10
CA ILE A 236 -13.16 8.92 9.01
C ILE A 236 -13.01 8.18 10.35
N ILE A 237 -12.82 6.87 10.32
CA ILE A 237 -12.74 6.03 11.53
C ILE A 237 -11.50 6.39 12.35
N HIS A 238 -10.34 6.45 11.71
CA HIS A 238 -9.10 6.76 12.42
C HIS A 238 -9.07 8.23 12.85
N GLY A 239 -9.58 9.14 12.02
CA GLY A 239 -9.76 10.55 12.36
C GLY A 239 -10.66 10.73 13.60
N ALA A 240 -11.79 10.04 13.65
CA ALA A 240 -12.65 10.04 14.84
C ALA A 240 -11.91 9.55 16.09
N ARG A 241 -11.10 8.48 15.99
CA ARG A 241 -10.25 8.01 17.09
C ARG A 241 -9.27 9.06 17.60
N LEU A 242 -8.67 9.84 16.69
CA LEU A 242 -7.76 10.94 17.05
C LEU A 242 -8.48 12.09 17.76
N LEU A 243 -9.68 12.43 17.33
CA LEU A 243 -10.51 13.42 18.02
C LEU A 243 -11.01 12.90 19.39
N LEU A 244 -11.28 11.60 19.50
CA LEU A 244 -11.60 10.97 20.78
C LEU A 244 -10.38 10.92 21.71
N LEU A 245 -9.16 10.83 21.18
CA LEU A 245 -7.95 10.97 21.98
C LEU A 245 -7.91 12.31 22.71
N ASP A 246 -8.23 13.43 22.03
CA ASP A 246 -8.31 14.74 22.67
C ASP A 246 -9.34 14.77 23.80
N ARG A 247 -10.52 14.16 23.61
CA ARG A 247 -11.54 14.06 24.65
C ARG A 247 -11.05 13.22 25.84
N ARG A 248 -10.36 12.14 25.56
CA ARG A 248 -9.78 11.27 26.58
C ARG A 248 -8.73 11.97 27.41
N LEU A 249 -7.82 12.68 26.77
CA LEU A 249 -6.79 13.49 27.44
C LEU A 249 -7.44 14.58 28.31
N ASN A 250 -8.42 15.31 27.77
CA ASN A 250 -9.15 16.32 28.53
C ASN A 250 -9.81 15.75 29.80
N LYS A 251 -10.47 14.58 29.70
CA LYS A 251 -11.10 13.94 30.85
C LYS A 251 -10.07 13.52 31.89
N GLN A 252 -9.00 12.84 31.46
CA GLN A 252 -7.93 12.34 32.33
C GLN A 252 -7.28 13.46 33.17
N PHE A 253 -7.06 14.64 32.55
CA PHE A 253 -6.41 15.76 33.24
C PHE A 253 -7.39 16.66 34.01
N LYS A 254 -8.69 16.62 33.71
CA LYS A 254 -9.72 17.27 34.52
C LYS A 254 -9.90 16.53 35.87
N ASP A 255 -9.97 15.19 35.82
CA ASP A 255 -10.14 14.35 37.01
C ASP A 255 -8.90 14.35 37.95
N ARG A 256 -7.76 14.89 37.51
CA ARG A 256 -6.54 15.07 38.32
C ARG A 256 -6.48 16.41 39.07
N LYS A 257 -7.30 17.39 38.65
CA LYS A 257 -7.34 18.71 39.27
C LYS A 257 -8.42 18.84 40.33
N THR A 258 -9.31 17.88 40.40
CA THR A 258 -10.31 17.69 41.49
C THR A 258 -9.79 16.68 42.49
#